data_e240db22aed8c20a97037b7bd75ec5e7
#
_entry.id   e240db22aed8c20a97037b7bd75ec5e7
#
_cell.length_a   1.000
_cell.length_b   1.000
_cell.length_c   1.000
_cell.angle_alpha   90.00
_cell.angle_beta   90.00
_cell.angle_gamma   90.00
#
_symmetry.space_group_name_H-M   'P 1'
#
loop_
_entity.id
_entity.type
_entity.pdbx_description
1 polymer ?
#
loop_
_entity_poly.entity_id
_entity_poly.type
_entity_poly.pdbx_seq_one_letter_code
_entity_poly.pdbx_strand_id
1 'polypeptide(L)'
;MGGIPIRYPAVVDSLDILRDSLNQAAENCDLIITSGGVSMGDFDIVRKIMELEGEINFWRIKMRPGGPPIFGNWKKTPIFGLPGNPVSSHLVFLMIVCPWFRASFQTDEESRPSLGRRVHVKMMDNVKGAPGKHCLRRIKITNSEKGLIATTHTHQGSGNIHSMVAHNGVTLLPPNSDANIGEIIEAFWLD
;
A
#
# COMPACT_ATOMS: atom_id res chain seq x y z
N MET A 1 7.55 -7.34 12.17
CA MET A 1 7.72 -5.92 12.52
C MET A 1 7.48 -5.64 14.02
N GLY A 2 7.05 -6.60 14.81
CA GLY A 2 6.93 -6.48 16.29
C GLY A 2 5.71 -5.70 16.80
N GLY A 3 4.88 -5.16 15.93
CA GLY A 3 3.62 -4.51 16.35
C GLY A 3 2.58 -5.52 16.80
N ILE A 4 1.82 -5.16 17.84
CA ILE A 4 0.68 -5.97 18.35
C ILE A 4 -0.61 -5.40 17.76
N PRO A 5 -1.31 -6.14 16.87
CA PRO A 5 -2.53 -5.65 16.26
C PRO A 5 -3.72 -5.72 17.23
N ILE A 6 -4.41 -4.60 17.42
CA ILE A 6 -5.69 -4.51 18.13
C ILE A 6 -6.78 -4.28 17.08
N ARG A 7 -7.70 -5.23 16.94
CA ARG A 7 -8.78 -5.16 15.96
C ARG A 7 -10.00 -4.48 16.54
N TYR A 8 -10.44 -3.42 15.88
CA TYR A 8 -11.73 -2.77 16.11
C TYR A 8 -12.80 -3.32 15.14
N PRO A 9 -14.06 -3.35 15.54
CA PRO A 9 -15.18 -3.74 14.67
C PRO A 9 -15.25 -2.85 13.42
N ALA A 10 -15.87 -3.38 12.35
CA ALA A 10 -16.22 -2.54 11.21
C ALA A 10 -17.27 -1.49 11.64
N VAL A 11 -17.02 -0.25 11.27
CA VAL A 11 -17.88 0.89 11.58
C VAL A 11 -18.86 1.09 10.43
N VAL A 12 -20.13 1.28 10.75
CA VAL A 12 -21.15 1.71 9.77
C VAL A 12 -20.86 3.14 9.30
N ASP A 13 -21.46 3.55 8.18
CA ASP A 13 -21.23 4.88 7.57
C ASP A 13 -21.87 6.01 8.42
N SER A 14 -21.32 6.22 9.61
CA SER A 14 -21.71 7.25 10.58
C SER A 14 -20.46 7.95 11.11
N LEU A 15 -20.43 9.28 10.99
CA LEU A 15 -19.31 10.08 11.49
C LEU A 15 -19.15 9.99 13.00
N ASP A 16 -20.25 9.94 13.76
CA ASP A 16 -20.19 9.88 15.22
C ASP A 16 -19.63 8.55 15.71
N ILE A 17 -20.10 7.43 15.13
CA ILE A 17 -19.60 6.09 15.49
C ILE A 17 -18.13 5.95 15.09
N LEU A 18 -17.74 6.49 13.92
CA LEU A 18 -16.34 6.50 13.50
C LEU A 18 -15.47 7.34 14.42
N ARG A 19 -15.94 8.52 14.82
CA ARG A 19 -15.24 9.41 15.77
C ARG A 19 -14.98 8.69 17.10
N ASP A 20 -15.99 8.03 17.66
CA ASP A 20 -15.86 7.30 18.91
C ASP A 20 -14.86 6.15 18.80
N SER A 21 -14.92 5.40 17.70
CA SER A 21 -13.96 4.33 17.40
C SER A 21 -12.52 4.84 17.26
N LEU A 22 -12.33 5.94 16.54
CA LEU A 22 -11.02 6.57 16.37
C LEU A 22 -10.48 7.15 17.68
N ASN A 23 -11.35 7.73 18.52
CA ASN A 23 -10.99 8.22 19.85
C ASN A 23 -10.50 7.08 20.73
N GLN A 24 -11.26 5.99 20.80
CA GLN A 24 -10.88 4.82 21.56
C GLN A 24 -9.57 4.20 21.05
N ALA A 25 -9.38 4.15 19.72
CA ALA A 25 -8.13 3.67 19.14
C ALA A 25 -6.95 4.58 19.49
N ALA A 26 -7.12 5.90 19.45
CA ALA A 26 -6.07 6.86 19.79
C ALA A 26 -5.63 6.80 21.27
N GLU A 27 -6.51 6.36 22.17
CA GLU A 27 -6.19 6.20 23.59
C GLU A 27 -5.43 4.90 23.88
N ASN A 28 -5.54 3.89 23.00
CA ASN A 28 -5.03 2.55 23.26
C ASN A 28 -3.96 2.06 22.28
N CYS A 29 -3.66 2.82 21.22
CA CYS A 29 -2.77 2.40 20.16
C CYS A 29 -1.76 3.50 19.78
N ASP A 30 -0.56 3.08 19.35
CA ASP A 30 0.50 3.97 18.87
C ASP A 30 0.35 4.32 17.39
N LEU A 31 -0.50 3.59 16.67
CA LEU A 31 -0.77 3.77 15.25
C LEU A 31 -2.19 3.28 14.93
N ILE A 32 -2.94 4.06 14.15
CA ILE A 32 -4.27 3.69 13.66
C ILE A 32 -4.17 3.35 12.18
N ILE A 33 -4.79 2.24 11.77
CA ILE A 33 -4.93 1.87 10.37
C ILE A 33 -6.41 1.60 10.08
N THR A 34 -6.96 2.31 9.09
CA THR A 34 -8.31 2.05 8.58
C THR A 34 -8.25 1.49 7.17
N SER A 35 -9.27 0.75 6.74
CA SER A 35 -9.42 0.24 5.39
C SER A 35 -10.78 0.60 4.83
N GLY A 36 -10.79 1.30 3.68
CA GLY A 36 -11.99 1.89 3.08
C GLY A 36 -12.26 3.33 3.53
N GLY A 37 -13.26 3.96 2.92
CA GLY A 37 -13.72 5.31 3.27
C GLY A 37 -12.73 6.46 2.96
N VAL A 38 -11.79 6.28 2.04
CA VAL A 38 -10.71 7.25 1.76
C VAL A 38 -10.66 7.77 0.32
N SER A 39 -11.60 7.40 -0.54
CA SER A 39 -11.61 7.79 -1.95
C SER A 39 -12.34 9.13 -2.17
N MET A 40 -13.18 9.25 -3.21
CA MET A 40 -13.85 10.50 -3.60
C MET A 40 -15.37 10.45 -3.48
N GLY A 41 -15.92 9.33 -3.00
CA GLY A 41 -17.36 9.18 -2.83
C GLY A 41 -17.89 9.97 -1.64
N ASP A 42 -19.17 10.32 -1.68
CA ASP A 42 -19.86 11.00 -0.57
C ASP A 42 -19.91 10.15 0.70
N PHE A 43 -19.71 8.84 0.55
CA PHE A 43 -19.66 7.85 1.63
C PHE A 43 -18.24 7.58 2.16
N ASP A 44 -17.22 8.33 1.73
CA ASP A 44 -15.85 8.16 2.19
C ASP A 44 -15.65 8.87 3.55
N ILE A 45 -16.28 8.30 4.59
CA ILE A 45 -16.39 8.89 5.93
C ILE A 45 -15.05 9.07 6.65
N VAL A 46 -14.06 8.21 6.39
CA VAL A 46 -12.71 8.36 6.98
C VAL A 46 -12.05 9.63 6.47
N ARG A 47 -12.13 9.89 5.15
CA ARG A 47 -11.62 11.14 4.59
C ARG A 47 -12.34 12.34 5.20
N LYS A 48 -13.68 12.28 5.25
CA LYS A 48 -14.52 13.38 5.72
C LYS A 48 -14.23 13.74 7.17
N ILE A 49 -14.11 12.75 8.06
CA ILE A 49 -13.80 13.03 9.46
C ILE A 49 -12.37 13.56 9.64
N MET A 50 -11.42 13.07 8.86
CA MET A 50 -10.05 13.58 8.88
C MET A 50 -9.95 15.03 8.36
N GLU A 51 -10.75 15.42 7.37
CA GLU A 51 -10.83 16.81 6.88
C GLU A 51 -11.47 17.75 7.90
N LEU A 52 -12.42 17.26 8.71
CA LEU A 52 -13.16 18.07 9.68
C LEU A 52 -12.44 18.19 11.04
N GLU A 53 -11.81 17.14 11.51
CA GLU A 53 -11.37 17.02 12.91
C GLU A 53 -9.95 16.47 13.08
N GLY A 54 -9.37 15.87 12.03
CA GLY A 54 -8.01 15.36 12.03
C GLY A 54 -7.00 16.33 11.43
N GLU A 55 -5.74 15.91 11.40
CA GLU A 55 -4.68 16.57 10.64
C GLU A 55 -4.28 15.70 9.47
N ILE A 56 -4.37 16.20 8.23
CA ILE A 56 -3.96 15.48 7.03
C ILE A 56 -2.60 15.99 6.58
N ASN A 57 -1.58 15.11 6.62
CA ASN A 57 -0.26 15.39 6.06
C ASN A 57 -0.23 15.20 4.56
N PHE A 58 -0.84 14.09 4.08
CA PHE A 58 -1.12 13.92 2.66
C PHE A 58 -2.40 13.10 2.43
N TRP A 59 -3.04 13.40 1.31
CA TRP A 59 -4.10 12.60 0.71
C TRP A 59 -3.81 12.43 -0.76
N ARG A 60 -3.83 11.16 -1.22
CA ARG A 60 -3.46 10.70 -2.56
C ARG A 60 -1.97 10.73 -2.87
N ILE A 61 -1.55 9.68 -3.50
CA ILE A 61 -0.22 9.52 -4.07
C ILE A 61 -0.34 9.12 -5.54
N LYS A 62 0.69 9.44 -6.33
CA LYS A 62 0.73 9.09 -7.76
C LYS A 62 1.18 7.64 -7.95
N MET A 63 0.39 6.70 -7.44
CA MET A 63 0.61 5.24 -7.51
C MET A 63 -0.62 4.52 -8.07
N ARG A 64 -0.42 3.41 -8.77
CA ARG A 64 -1.47 2.53 -9.28
C ARG A 64 -1.06 1.06 -9.16
N PRO A 65 -1.89 0.20 -8.47
CA PRO A 65 -3.06 0.56 -7.66
C PRO A 65 -2.69 1.25 -6.36
N GLY A 66 -3.66 1.78 -5.62
CA GLY A 66 -3.45 2.33 -4.28
C GLY A 66 -3.31 3.86 -4.24
N GLY A 67 -3.85 4.59 -5.23
CA GLY A 67 -3.73 6.05 -5.33
C GLY A 67 -4.34 6.91 -4.21
N PRO A 68 -5.43 6.54 -3.52
CA PRO A 68 -6.07 7.40 -2.52
C PRO A 68 -5.81 7.03 -1.04
N PRO A 69 -4.59 6.78 -0.56
CA PRO A 69 -4.38 6.68 0.89
C PRO A 69 -4.41 8.06 1.54
N ILE A 70 -4.74 8.07 2.83
CA ILE A 70 -4.60 9.23 3.73
C ILE A 70 -3.49 8.90 4.72
N PHE A 71 -2.66 9.88 5.05
CA PHE A 71 -1.78 9.86 6.20
C PHE A 71 -1.92 11.17 6.97
N GLY A 72 -1.98 11.06 8.28
CA GLY A 72 -2.11 12.22 9.16
C GLY A 72 -2.11 11.83 10.63
N ASN A 73 -2.72 12.68 11.45
CA ASN A 73 -2.88 12.44 12.88
C ASN A 73 -4.36 12.54 13.27
N TRP A 74 -4.83 11.60 14.07
CA TRP A 74 -6.05 11.72 14.82
C TRP A 74 -5.70 12.04 16.27
N LYS A 75 -6.04 13.26 16.71
CA LYS A 75 -5.46 13.83 17.93
C LYS A 75 -3.91 13.84 17.82
N LYS A 76 -3.20 13.02 18.57
CA LYS A 76 -1.73 12.90 18.52
C LYS A 76 -1.26 11.56 17.96
N THR A 77 -2.20 10.68 17.58
CA THR A 77 -1.90 9.33 17.10
C THR A 77 -1.84 9.31 15.60
N PRO A 78 -0.74 8.87 14.99
CA PRO A 78 -0.63 8.70 13.53
C PRO A 78 -1.73 7.79 12.99
N ILE A 79 -2.30 8.15 11.85
CA ILE A 79 -3.35 7.38 11.19
C ILE A 79 -3.05 7.20 9.70
N PHE A 80 -3.18 5.97 9.23
CA PHE A 80 -3.20 5.64 7.82
C PHE A 80 -4.59 5.15 7.40
N GLY A 81 -5.22 5.89 6.50
CA GLY A 81 -6.41 5.44 5.81
C GLY A 81 -6.05 4.73 4.50
N LEU A 82 -6.33 3.43 4.42
CA LEU A 82 -6.01 2.60 3.25
C LEU A 82 -7.21 2.47 2.31
N PRO A 83 -6.97 2.30 1.00
CA PRO A 83 -8.04 2.00 0.04
C PRO A 83 -8.85 0.77 0.44
N GLY A 84 -10.13 0.70 0.07
CA GLY A 84 -10.97 -0.47 0.33
C GLY A 84 -10.68 -1.68 -0.56
N ASN A 85 -10.12 -1.48 -1.76
CA ASN A 85 -9.73 -2.58 -2.64
C ASN A 85 -8.55 -3.38 -2.06
N PRO A 86 -8.67 -4.71 -1.87
CA PRO A 86 -7.70 -5.52 -1.14
C PRO A 86 -6.26 -5.41 -1.65
N VAL A 87 -6.06 -5.48 -2.96
CA VAL A 87 -4.72 -5.36 -3.55
C VAL A 87 -4.15 -3.95 -3.33
N SER A 88 -4.99 -2.92 -3.45
CA SER A 88 -4.57 -1.54 -3.22
C SER A 88 -4.16 -1.32 -1.77
N SER A 89 -4.98 -1.81 -0.84
CA SER A 89 -4.74 -1.74 0.60
C SER A 89 -3.42 -2.43 0.97
N HIS A 90 -3.24 -3.65 0.48
CA HIS A 90 -2.01 -4.43 0.73
C HIS A 90 -0.76 -3.74 0.19
N LEU A 91 -0.80 -3.24 -1.05
CA LEU A 91 0.36 -2.56 -1.65
C LEU A 91 0.67 -1.24 -0.94
N VAL A 92 -0.33 -0.45 -0.54
CA VAL A 92 -0.11 0.76 0.26
C VAL A 92 0.49 0.39 1.61
N PHE A 93 -0.02 -0.65 2.25
CA PHE A 93 0.54 -1.14 3.52
C PHE A 93 2.02 -1.50 3.37
N LEU A 94 2.38 -2.34 2.40
CA LEU A 94 3.77 -2.76 2.18
C LEU A 94 4.70 -1.63 1.77
N MET A 95 4.25 -0.73 0.89
CA MET A 95 5.13 0.27 0.26
C MET A 95 5.18 1.60 1.02
N ILE A 96 4.21 1.87 1.89
CA ILE A 96 4.12 3.14 2.62
C ILE A 96 4.08 2.92 4.13
N VAL A 97 3.13 2.13 4.65
CA VAL A 97 2.94 1.97 6.10
C VAL A 97 4.12 1.23 6.71
N CYS A 98 4.54 0.11 6.13
CA CYS A 98 5.64 -0.68 6.68
C CYS A 98 6.97 0.09 6.73
N PRO A 99 7.43 0.79 5.67
CA PRO A 99 8.62 1.62 5.75
C PRO A 99 8.50 2.74 6.79
N TRP A 100 7.34 3.40 6.86
CA TRP A 100 7.10 4.43 7.87
C TRP A 100 7.17 3.84 9.29
N PHE A 101 6.48 2.72 9.55
CA PHE A 101 6.50 2.04 10.84
C PHE A 101 7.92 1.67 11.27
N ARG A 102 8.70 1.11 10.35
CA ARG A 102 10.11 0.76 10.60
C ARG A 102 10.95 1.99 10.95
N ALA A 103 10.78 3.07 10.23
CA ALA A 103 11.52 4.32 10.50
C ALA A 103 11.12 4.97 11.82
N SER A 104 9.85 4.86 12.23
CA SER A 104 9.32 5.52 13.43
C SER A 104 9.56 4.74 14.72
N PHE A 105 9.50 3.41 14.67
CA PHE A 105 9.53 2.57 15.88
C PHE A 105 10.78 1.68 15.99
N GLN A 106 11.57 1.55 14.94
CA GLN A 106 12.77 0.73 14.93
C GLN A 106 13.99 1.60 14.60
N THR A 107 14.73 1.98 15.63
CA THR A 107 15.89 2.87 15.50
C THR A 107 17.13 2.18 14.92
N ASP A 108 17.27 0.88 15.19
CA ASP A 108 18.40 0.09 14.67
C ASP A 108 18.06 -0.45 13.27
N GLU A 109 18.80 0.05 12.27
CA GLU A 109 18.56 -0.29 10.87
C GLU A 109 18.92 -1.74 10.52
N GLU A 110 19.93 -2.31 11.18
CA GLU A 110 20.37 -3.70 10.96
C GLU A 110 19.37 -4.73 11.50
N SER A 111 18.67 -4.38 12.59
CA SER A 111 17.65 -5.24 13.21
C SER A 111 16.29 -5.19 12.53
N ARG A 112 16.09 -4.31 11.53
CA ARG A 112 14.82 -4.16 10.85
C ARG A 112 14.57 -5.36 9.93
N PRO A 113 13.45 -6.10 10.10
CA PRO A 113 13.13 -7.20 9.19
C PRO A 113 12.98 -6.70 7.76
N SER A 114 13.56 -7.42 6.81
CA SER A 114 13.35 -7.13 5.40
C SER A 114 11.89 -7.35 5.03
N LEU A 115 11.35 -6.47 4.22
CA LEU A 115 10.01 -6.61 3.62
C LEU A 115 10.13 -6.99 2.14
N GLY A 116 11.35 -7.06 1.67
CA GLY A 116 11.71 -7.23 0.29
C GLY A 116 12.83 -6.27 -0.13
N ARG A 117 13.26 -6.40 -1.36
CA ARG A 117 14.39 -5.65 -1.91
C ARG A 117 14.13 -5.14 -3.32
N ARG A 118 14.76 -4.04 -3.66
CA ARG A 118 14.79 -3.57 -5.06
C ARG A 118 15.73 -4.45 -5.87
N VAL A 119 15.27 -4.88 -7.01
CA VAL A 119 15.99 -5.73 -7.95
C VAL A 119 15.75 -5.28 -9.39
N HIS A 120 16.65 -5.64 -10.29
CA HIS A 120 16.44 -5.50 -11.73
C HIS A 120 16.03 -6.86 -12.29
N VAL A 121 14.92 -6.88 -13.05
CA VAL A 121 14.37 -8.10 -13.63
C VAL A 121 14.15 -7.92 -15.13
N LYS A 122 14.43 -8.97 -15.90
CA LYS A 122 14.10 -9.01 -17.32
C LYS A 122 12.65 -9.45 -17.50
N MET A 123 11.86 -8.63 -18.16
CA MET A 123 10.45 -8.92 -18.40
C MET A 123 10.26 -10.01 -19.45
N MET A 124 9.40 -10.97 -19.15
CA MET A 124 9.00 -12.03 -20.08
C MET A 124 7.65 -11.76 -20.75
N ASP A 125 6.94 -10.73 -20.29
CA ASP A 125 5.65 -10.28 -20.80
C ASP A 125 5.65 -8.76 -20.98
N ASN A 126 4.78 -8.26 -21.86
CA ASN A 126 4.53 -6.83 -21.97
C ASN A 126 3.68 -6.34 -20.79
N VAL A 127 4.08 -5.23 -20.19
CA VAL A 127 3.42 -4.63 -19.04
C VAL A 127 3.02 -3.20 -19.35
N LYS A 128 1.74 -2.91 -19.22
CA LYS A 128 1.22 -1.54 -19.35
C LYS A 128 1.36 -0.78 -18.05
N GLY A 129 1.99 0.37 -18.12
CA GLY A 129 2.10 1.31 -17.02
C GLY A 129 0.81 2.11 -16.78
N ALA A 130 0.96 3.29 -16.23
CA ALA A 130 -0.17 4.17 -15.93
C ALA A 130 0.17 5.64 -16.23
N PRO A 131 -0.73 6.39 -16.87
CA PRO A 131 -0.52 7.81 -17.13
C PRO A 131 -0.33 8.60 -15.83
N GLY A 132 0.75 9.35 -15.73
CA GLY A 132 1.05 10.24 -14.61
C GLY A 132 1.25 9.58 -13.24
N LYS A 133 1.38 8.23 -13.17
CA LYS A 133 1.47 7.49 -11.91
C LYS A 133 2.53 6.39 -11.99
N HIS A 134 3.22 6.15 -10.89
CA HIS A 134 4.01 4.93 -10.72
C HIS A 134 3.10 3.71 -10.77
N CYS A 135 3.50 2.69 -11.51
CA CYS A 135 2.66 1.51 -11.73
C CYS A 135 3.27 0.26 -11.10
N LEU A 136 2.56 -0.28 -10.13
CA LEU A 136 2.92 -1.48 -9.38
C LEU A 136 2.11 -2.67 -9.88
N ARG A 137 2.63 -3.37 -10.89
CA ARG A 137 2.03 -4.62 -11.38
C ARG A 137 2.59 -5.80 -10.61
N ARG A 138 1.73 -6.71 -10.23
CA ARG A 138 2.15 -7.93 -9.56
C ARG A 138 2.86 -8.83 -10.56
N ILE A 139 4.04 -9.30 -10.19
CA ILE A 139 4.90 -10.13 -11.02
C ILE A 139 5.42 -11.33 -10.23
N LYS A 140 5.68 -12.42 -10.94
CA LYS A 140 6.41 -13.56 -10.41
C LYS A 140 7.86 -13.43 -10.82
N ILE A 141 8.73 -13.20 -9.85
CA ILE A 141 10.17 -13.12 -10.03
C ILE A 141 10.77 -14.51 -9.79
N THR A 142 11.62 -14.96 -10.71
CA THR A 142 12.33 -16.23 -10.61
C THR A 142 13.79 -16.06 -11.02
N ASN A 143 14.66 -16.89 -10.46
CA ASN A 143 16.04 -16.99 -10.89
C ASN A 143 16.15 -17.73 -12.23
N SER A 144 17.00 -17.26 -13.10
CA SER A 144 17.41 -17.96 -14.33
C SER A 144 18.92 -17.98 -14.44
N GLU A 145 19.48 -18.77 -15.36
CA GLU A 145 20.93 -18.81 -15.62
C GLU A 145 21.50 -17.44 -16.04
N LYS A 146 20.66 -16.54 -16.57
CA LYS A 146 21.04 -15.21 -17.04
C LYS A 146 20.59 -14.08 -16.11
N GLY A 147 20.25 -14.39 -14.87
CA GLY A 147 19.78 -13.43 -13.88
C GLY A 147 18.27 -13.52 -13.60
N LEU A 148 17.73 -12.50 -12.97
CA LEU A 148 16.31 -12.49 -12.57
C LEU A 148 15.40 -12.22 -13.77
N ILE A 149 14.37 -13.04 -13.91
CA ILE A 149 13.30 -12.85 -14.89
C ILE A 149 11.97 -12.65 -14.16
N ALA A 150 11.04 -11.96 -14.80
CA ALA A 150 9.72 -11.70 -14.25
C ALA A 150 8.61 -11.94 -15.28
N THR A 151 7.53 -12.59 -14.82
CA THR A 151 6.30 -12.80 -15.59
C THR A 151 5.14 -12.10 -14.90
N THR A 152 4.16 -11.64 -15.69
CA THR A 152 2.93 -11.06 -15.16
C THR A 152 1.81 -12.10 -15.15
N HIS A 153 0.86 -11.89 -14.25
CA HIS A 153 -0.43 -12.60 -14.32
C HIS A 153 -1.38 -11.81 -15.22
N THR A 154 -2.20 -12.49 -16.00
CA THR A 154 -3.15 -11.88 -16.93
C THR A 154 -4.16 -10.97 -16.24
N HIS A 155 -4.54 -11.25 -15.00
CA HIS A 155 -5.58 -10.53 -14.28
C HIS A 155 -5.00 -9.61 -13.19
N GLN A 156 -4.79 -8.34 -13.55
CA GLN A 156 -4.20 -7.30 -12.69
C GLN A 156 -5.23 -6.41 -11.97
N GLY A 157 -6.50 -6.82 -11.87
CA GLY A 157 -7.55 -6.07 -11.18
C GLY A 157 -7.27 -5.86 -9.68
N SER A 158 -7.61 -4.68 -9.14
CA SER A 158 -7.34 -4.32 -7.74
C SER A 158 -8.18 -5.10 -6.71
N GLY A 159 -9.25 -5.75 -7.14
CA GLY A 159 -10.06 -6.67 -6.33
C GLY A 159 -9.60 -8.14 -6.37
N ASN A 160 -8.63 -8.48 -7.22
CA ASN A 160 -8.19 -9.87 -7.40
C ASN A 160 -7.15 -10.27 -6.35
N ILE A 161 -7.61 -10.75 -5.19
CA ILE A 161 -6.76 -11.23 -4.08
C ILE A 161 -5.87 -12.40 -4.51
N HIS A 162 -6.37 -13.30 -5.37
CA HIS A 162 -5.60 -14.45 -5.84
C HIS A 162 -4.27 -14.03 -6.50
N SER A 163 -4.26 -12.87 -7.17
CA SER A 163 -3.03 -12.34 -7.76
C SER A 163 -1.97 -11.96 -6.72
N MET A 164 -2.33 -11.76 -5.46
CA MET A 164 -1.37 -11.50 -4.38
C MET A 164 -0.64 -12.77 -3.93
N VAL A 165 -1.32 -13.91 -3.98
CA VAL A 165 -0.75 -15.21 -3.59
C VAL A 165 0.14 -15.79 -4.71
N ALA A 166 -0.24 -15.54 -5.96
CA ALA A 166 0.47 -16.07 -7.14
C ALA A 166 1.79 -15.34 -7.45
N HIS A 167 2.05 -14.18 -6.83
CA HIS A 167 3.19 -13.32 -7.13
C HIS A 167 4.06 -13.09 -5.89
N ASN A 168 5.31 -12.78 -6.13
CA ASN A 168 6.29 -12.48 -5.08
C ASN A 168 7.00 -11.14 -5.32
N GLY A 169 6.45 -10.29 -6.16
CA GLY A 169 7.02 -8.97 -6.42
C GLY A 169 6.06 -8.05 -7.16
N VAL A 170 6.48 -6.82 -7.27
CA VAL A 170 5.78 -5.77 -8.01
C VAL A 170 6.76 -4.97 -8.87
N THR A 171 6.31 -4.52 -10.03
CA THR A 171 7.08 -3.58 -10.86
C THR A 171 7.17 -2.21 -10.18
N LEU A 172 8.22 -1.47 -10.44
CA LEU A 172 8.38 -0.06 -10.05
C LEU A 172 8.41 0.82 -11.32
N LEU A 173 7.41 0.66 -12.20
CA LEU A 173 7.37 1.42 -13.46
C LEU A 173 7.14 2.90 -13.18
N PRO A 174 7.99 3.78 -13.75
CA PRO A 174 7.79 5.22 -13.69
C PRO A 174 6.48 5.66 -14.34
N PRO A 175 6.00 6.88 -14.06
CA PRO A 175 4.86 7.45 -14.76
C PRO A 175 5.05 7.46 -16.27
N ASN A 176 3.99 7.11 -17.00
CA ASN A 176 3.96 7.08 -18.48
C ASN A 176 4.92 6.07 -19.14
N SER A 177 5.44 5.10 -18.38
CA SER A 177 6.33 4.05 -18.90
C SER A 177 5.62 2.72 -18.96
N ASP A 178 5.72 2.05 -20.12
CA ASP A 178 5.40 0.64 -20.29
C ASP A 178 6.69 -0.18 -20.13
N ALA A 179 6.60 -1.49 -20.03
CA ALA A 179 7.72 -2.40 -20.16
C ALA A 179 7.42 -3.46 -21.23
N ASN A 180 8.38 -3.73 -22.09
CA ASN A 180 8.25 -4.71 -23.16
C ASN A 180 9.00 -6.01 -22.83
N ILE A 181 8.65 -7.09 -23.53
CA ILE A 181 9.37 -8.35 -23.44
C ILE A 181 10.85 -8.13 -23.70
N GLY A 182 11.70 -8.68 -22.81
CA GLY A 182 13.15 -8.57 -22.90
C GLY A 182 13.74 -7.32 -22.24
N GLU A 183 12.94 -6.34 -21.89
CA GLU A 183 13.36 -5.13 -21.20
C GLU A 183 13.70 -5.42 -19.73
N ILE A 184 14.75 -4.75 -19.23
CA ILE A 184 15.15 -4.81 -17.82
C ILE A 184 14.52 -3.62 -17.10
N ILE A 185 13.74 -3.91 -16.06
CA ILE A 185 13.08 -2.91 -15.25
C ILE A 185 13.41 -3.06 -13.76
N GLU A 186 13.21 -2.00 -13.01
CA GLU A 186 13.25 -2.06 -11.55
C GLU A 186 11.96 -2.69 -11.00
N ALA A 187 12.12 -3.55 -10.01
CA ALA A 187 11.04 -4.23 -9.32
C ALA A 187 11.32 -4.31 -7.81
N PHE A 188 10.28 -4.47 -7.03
CA PHE A 188 10.38 -4.77 -5.62
C PHE A 188 10.04 -6.25 -5.41
N TRP A 189 11.02 -7.03 -4.96
CA TRP A 189 10.88 -8.45 -4.66
C TRP A 189 10.50 -8.59 -3.19
N LEU A 190 9.33 -9.16 -2.94
CA LEU A 190 8.79 -9.41 -1.60
C LEU A 190 9.43 -10.69 -1.03
N ASP A 191 9.90 -10.62 0.21
CA ASP A 191 10.47 -11.75 0.96
C ASP A 191 9.38 -12.60 1.61
#